data_e43f91a6b663ef6c44de7a400b35fef8
#
_entry.id   e43f91a6b663ef6c44de7a400b35fef8
#
_cell.length_a   1.000
_cell.length_b   1.000
_cell.length_c   1.000
_cell.angle_alpha   90.00
_cell.angle_beta   90.00
_cell.angle_gamma   90.00
#
_symmetry.space_group_name_H-M   'P 1'
#
loop_
_entity.id
_entity.type
_entity.pdbx_description
1 polymer ?
#
loop_
_entity_poly.entity_id
_entity_poly.type
_entity_poly.pdbx_seq_one_letter_code
_entity_poly.pdbx_strand_id
1 'polypeptide(L)'
;MKIVTVEQMRRIEAASDASGSTYAQMMELAGGAVAHVIQSRLEARGSRVLFLIGPGNNGGDGLVCARQLSDAGAEVGVYLLKPRDDEHMIALRERGVFIAAMPDDPSQSSLLAWLGNCDVIVDALLGTGASRPLSGDLAKLLSVVAGEVTARRAKSIDLVALAWPMPASRSPLIVAVDGPTGLNYDNGELDSLALPADLSVTFAYPKVGHTRFPGAGACGELIVAGIGTDPALANDIDLALADPTLIRAWLPARPIDAHKGTFGKVMIVAGSIDYTGAPVLAATAAYRVGAGLVTLATPQSIHAIMSSKINEATFLPLPDQEGALSEEAVDELRARIDSYSVALIGPGLTTHARAFIDQLFRGKPLPPLVLDADALNLLAKIERWWLRVPAPAILTPHPGEMARLTGLSREAIEADRVAIAIKFAKWWGHVVVLKGAFSVIAAPDGQSILMPFANPALATAGSGDVLAGTIAAMRAQGLAAYEAAACGAYLHGTAGEMARREIGSAGVVAGDLLTRLPLALKSIG
;
A
#
# COMPACT_ATOMS: atom_id res chain seq x y z
N MET A 1 -10.64 5.21 3.61
CA MET A 1 -10.42 6.60 4.15
C MET A 1 -9.93 7.52 3.05
N LYS A 2 -9.88 8.88 3.26
CA LYS A 2 -9.38 9.82 2.25
C LYS A 2 -7.86 10.02 2.35
N ILE A 3 -7.22 10.48 1.26
CA ILE A 3 -5.85 10.99 1.25
C ILE A 3 -5.94 12.49 0.94
N VAL A 4 -5.26 13.33 1.72
CA VAL A 4 -5.42 14.78 1.66
C VAL A 4 -4.10 15.49 1.31
N THR A 5 -4.21 16.70 0.72
CA THR A 5 -3.11 17.65 0.68
C THR A 5 -3.00 18.38 2.02
N VAL A 6 -1.87 19.09 2.22
CA VAL A 6 -1.69 19.93 3.41
C VAL A 6 -2.78 21.00 3.50
N GLU A 7 -3.14 21.62 2.38
CA GLU A 7 -4.21 22.62 2.32
C GLU A 7 -5.57 22.04 2.71
N GLN A 8 -5.91 20.86 2.18
CA GLN A 8 -7.16 20.16 2.52
C GLN A 8 -7.20 19.81 4.01
N MET A 9 -6.08 19.33 4.59
CA MET A 9 -6.03 19.03 6.03
C MET A 9 -6.27 20.26 6.88
N ARG A 10 -5.59 21.39 6.58
CA ARG A 10 -5.79 22.67 7.28
C ARG A 10 -7.24 23.15 7.20
N ARG A 11 -7.88 23.01 6.04
CA ARG A 11 -9.30 23.34 5.86
C ARG A 11 -10.19 22.49 6.77
N ILE A 12 -9.93 21.17 6.84
CA ILE A 12 -10.69 20.23 7.69
C ILE A 12 -10.50 20.59 9.17
N GLU A 13 -9.27 20.84 9.61
CA GLU A 13 -8.98 21.24 11.00
C GLU A 13 -9.68 22.54 11.38
N ALA A 14 -9.60 23.57 10.51
CA ALA A 14 -10.26 24.85 10.76
C ALA A 14 -11.79 24.73 10.82
N ALA A 15 -12.38 23.91 9.93
CA ALA A 15 -13.82 23.67 9.95
C ALA A 15 -14.25 22.85 11.19
N SER A 16 -13.41 21.92 11.65
CA SER A 16 -13.64 21.17 12.88
C SER A 16 -13.61 22.06 14.10
N ASP A 17 -12.62 22.97 14.20
CA ASP A 17 -12.51 23.95 15.26
C ASP A 17 -13.74 24.86 15.32
N ALA A 18 -14.17 25.38 14.18
CA ALA A 18 -15.38 26.20 14.06
C ALA A 18 -16.68 25.47 14.43
N SER A 19 -16.71 24.12 14.33
CA SER A 19 -17.86 23.30 14.66
C SER A 19 -17.84 22.75 16.11
N GLY A 20 -16.81 23.10 16.91
CA GLY A 20 -16.74 22.77 18.33
C GLY A 20 -15.70 21.72 18.72
N SER A 21 -15.01 21.11 17.75
CA SER A 21 -13.85 20.23 18.01
C SER A 21 -12.57 21.07 18.00
N THR A 22 -12.29 21.74 19.12
CA THR A 22 -11.24 22.76 19.19
C THR A 22 -9.84 22.24 18.89
N TYR A 23 -8.93 23.12 18.42
CA TYR A 23 -7.51 22.77 18.20
C TYR A 23 -6.86 22.16 19.44
N ALA A 24 -7.19 22.64 20.65
CA ALA A 24 -6.69 22.06 21.90
C ALA A 24 -7.17 20.62 22.10
N GLN A 25 -8.44 20.34 21.81
CA GLN A 25 -8.97 18.97 21.89
C GLN A 25 -8.36 18.05 20.84
N MET A 26 -8.19 18.53 19.60
CA MET A 26 -7.52 17.77 18.55
C MET A 26 -6.07 17.45 18.92
N MET A 27 -5.33 18.40 19.52
CA MET A 27 -3.95 18.20 20.01
C MET A 27 -3.88 17.16 21.14
N GLU A 28 -4.81 17.19 22.09
CA GLU A 28 -4.90 16.18 23.15
C GLU A 28 -5.14 14.78 22.59
N LEU A 29 -6.01 14.65 21.58
CA LEU A 29 -6.27 13.38 20.91
C LEU A 29 -5.04 12.92 20.09
N ALA A 30 -4.38 13.83 19.38
CA ALA A 30 -3.20 13.56 18.57
C ALA A 30 -2.02 13.05 19.44
N GLY A 31 -1.63 13.81 20.45
CA GLY A 31 -0.55 13.42 21.37
C GLY A 31 -0.89 12.14 22.15
N GLY A 32 -2.18 11.98 22.54
CA GLY A 32 -2.66 10.76 23.18
C GLY A 32 -2.56 9.53 22.29
N ALA A 33 -2.86 9.67 21.02
CA ALA A 33 -2.72 8.58 20.05
C ALA A 33 -1.25 8.16 19.87
N VAL A 34 -0.32 9.11 19.80
CA VAL A 34 1.12 8.81 19.74
C VAL A 34 1.56 8.06 20.99
N ALA A 35 1.16 8.52 22.18
CA ALA A 35 1.47 7.85 23.45
C ALA A 35 0.93 6.42 23.50
N HIS A 36 -0.33 6.22 23.09
CA HIS A 36 -0.96 4.90 23.02
C HIS A 36 -0.23 3.95 22.07
N VAL A 37 0.18 4.45 20.90
CA VAL A 37 0.92 3.66 19.92
C VAL A 37 2.28 3.26 20.48
N ILE A 38 3.02 4.15 21.13
CA ILE A 38 4.30 3.84 21.78
C ILE A 38 4.09 2.76 22.85
N GLN A 39 3.09 2.90 23.72
CA GLN A 39 2.76 1.94 24.78
C GLN A 39 2.35 0.56 24.23
N SER A 40 1.80 0.50 23.03
CA SER A 40 1.48 -0.78 22.37
C SER A 40 2.72 -1.53 21.88
N ARG A 41 3.88 -0.89 21.80
CA ARG A 41 5.15 -1.43 21.28
C ARG A 41 6.16 -1.75 22.37
N LEU A 42 6.11 -1.02 23.46
CA LEU A 42 7.00 -1.23 24.60
C LEU A 42 6.32 -0.82 25.92
N GLU A 43 6.75 -1.44 27.01
CA GLU A 43 6.26 -1.07 28.33
C GLU A 43 6.75 0.33 28.70
N ALA A 44 5.83 1.24 29.04
CA ALA A 44 6.18 2.62 29.37
C ALA A 44 7.03 2.70 30.66
N ARG A 45 6.65 1.92 31.69
CA ARG A 45 7.36 1.95 32.97
C ARG A 45 8.81 1.51 32.84
N GLY A 46 9.71 2.44 33.17
CA GLY A 46 11.15 2.22 33.12
C GLY A 46 11.78 2.41 31.74
N SER A 47 10.99 2.68 30.69
CA SER A 47 11.53 3.09 29.40
C SER A 47 11.97 4.54 29.41
N ARG A 48 13.01 4.86 28.63
CA ARG A 48 13.55 6.21 28.47
C ARG A 48 13.16 6.77 27.09
N VAL A 49 12.40 7.88 27.10
CA VAL A 49 11.86 8.47 25.89
C VAL A 49 12.37 9.89 25.71
N LEU A 50 13.08 10.14 24.63
CA LEU A 50 13.56 11.47 24.25
C LEU A 50 12.60 12.10 23.23
N PHE A 51 12.10 13.27 23.54
CA PHE A 51 11.27 14.08 22.65
C PHE A 51 12.08 15.22 22.03
N LEU A 52 12.13 15.28 20.71
CA LEU A 52 12.67 16.40 19.94
C LEU A 52 11.51 17.32 19.58
N ILE A 53 11.45 18.51 20.18
CA ILE A 53 10.27 19.38 20.14
C ILE A 53 10.52 20.65 19.32
N GLY A 54 9.69 20.85 18.31
CA GLY A 54 9.65 22.07 17.51
C GLY A 54 8.76 23.17 18.10
N PRO A 55 8.80 24.38 17.50
CA PRO A 55 8.04 25.53 17.99
C PRO A 55 6.54 25.54 17.59
N GLY A 56 6.12 24.67 16.66
CA GLY A 56 4.77 24.62 16.10
C GLY A 56 3.82 23.66 16.84
N ASN A 57 2.65 23.40 16.21
CA ASN A 57 1.61 22.50 16.72
C ASN A 57 2.12 21.05 16.86
N ASN A 58 2.93 20.59 15.90
CA ASN A 58 3.56 19.27 15.96
C ASN A 58 4.35 19.06 17.27
N GLY A 59 5.07 20.12 17.70
CA GLY A 59 5.72 20.14 19.02
C GLY A 59 4.73 20.09 20.17
N GLY A 60 3.55 20.70 20.03
CA GLY A 60 2.45 20.61 21.01
C GLY A 60 1.94 19.18 21.17
N ASP A 61 1.67 18.48 20.05
CA ASP A 61 1.28 17.07 20.03
C ASP A 61 2.35 16.20 20.73
N GLY A 62 3.64 16.48 20.47
CA GLY A 62 4.76 15.83 21.15
C GLY A 62 4.79 16.08 22.66
N LEU A 63 4.48 17.29 23.12
CA LEU A 63 4.44 17.61 24.56
C LEU A 63 3.27 16.93 25.28
N VAL A 64 2.10 16.83 24.62
CA VAL A 64 0.96 16.05 25.15
C VAL A 64 1.36 14.57 25.28
N CYS A 65 2.01 14.01 24.25
CA CYS A 65 2.53 12.64 24.31
C CYS A 65 3.54 12.46 25.45
N ALA A 66 4.48 13.38 25.59
CA ALA A 66 5.50 13.37 26.66
C ALA A 66 4.85 13.34 28.06
N ARG A 67 3.82 14.16 28.29
CA ARG A 67 3.05 14.20 29.54
C ARG A 67 2.40 12.86 29.83
N GLN A 68 1.69 12.28 28.85
CA GLN A 68 0.99 11.01 29.04
C GLN A 68 1.95 9.83 29.29
N LEU A 69 3.11 9.79 28.63
CA LEU A 69 4.11 8.76 28.88
C LEU A 69 4.78 8.95 30.26
N SER A 70 5.01 10.19 30.69
CA SER A 70 5.49 10.48 32.05
C SER A 70 4.47 10.01 33.10
N ASP A 71 3.18 10.28 32.90
CA ASP A 71 2.11 9.81 33.78
C ASP A 71 2.02 8.27 33.82
N ALA A 72 2.39 7.60 32.72
CA ALA A 72 2.47 6.14 32.63
C ALA A 72 3.76 5.54 33.24
N GLY A 73 4.67 6.37 33.74
CA GLY A 73 5.88 5.96 34.45
C GLY A 73 7.14 5.81 33.56
N ALA A 74 7.14 6.37 32.36
CA ALA A 74 8.34 6.50 31.55
C ALA A 74 9.26 7.60 32.10
N GLU A 75 10.58 7.41 31.95
CA GLU A 75 11.56 8.48 32.13
C GLU A 75 11.59 9.33 30.85
N VAL A 76 11.08 10.57 30.95
CA VAL A 76 10.89 11.46 29.79
C VAL A 76 11.94 12.58 29.80
N GLY A 77 12.59 12.78 28.65
CA GLY A 77 13.44 13.92 28.34
C GLY A 77 12.86 14.73 27.17
N VAL A 78 12.82 16.04 27.34
CA VAL A 78 12.35 16.98 26.30
C VAL A 78 13.51 17.86 25.87
N TYR A 79 13.83 17.82 24.58
CA TYR A 79 14.83 18.69 23.97
C TYR A 79 14.17 19.64 22.97
N LEU A 80 14.17 20.91 23.31
CA LEU A 80 13.50 21.97 22.53
C LEU A 80 14.45 22.54 21.48
N LEU A 81 14.01 22.63 20.22
CA LEU A 81 14.71 23.39 19.18
C LEU A 81 14.78 24.88 19.51
N LYS A 82 13.69 25.41 20.08
CA LYS A 82 13.58 26.79 20.57
C LYS A 82 12.82 26.80 21.90
N PRO A 83 13.15 27.72 22.83
CA PRO A 83 12.41 27.87 24.07
C PRO A 83 10.90 28.01 23.81
N ARG A 84 10.10 27.38 24.67
CA ARG A 84 8.63 27.47 24.73
C ARG A 84 8.19 27.74 26.16
N ASP A 85 7.09 28.48 26.29
CA ASP A 85 6.48 28.75 27.59
C ASP A 85 4.94 28.72 27.41
N ASP A 86 4.42 27.51 27.33
CA ASP A 86 2.98 27.22 27.18
C ASP A 86 2.52 26.26 28.29
N GLU A 87 1.21 26.03 28.36
CA GLU A 87 0.59 25.18 29.39
C GLU A 87 1.16 23.74 29.44
N HIS A 88 1.52 23.18 28.28
CA HIS A 88 2.09 21.83 28.20
C HIS A 88 3.49 21.79 28.82
N MET A 89 4.29 22.85 28.64
CA MET A 89 5.59 23.00 29.28
C MET A 89 5.47 23.15 30.79
N ILE A 90 4.49 23.91 31.29
CA ILE A 90 4.21 24.05 32.72
C ILE A 90 3.88 22.68 33.31
N ALA A 91 2.97 21.95 32.68
CA ALA A 91 2.56 20.62 33.12
C ALA A 91 3.71 19.59 33.21
N LEU A 92 4.69 19.68 32.29
CA LEU A 92 5.87 18.80 32.31
C LEU A 92 6.88 19.20 33.39
N ARG A 93 7.08 20.50 33.64
CA ARG A 93 7.92 20.99 34.74
C ARG A 93 7.38 20.55 36.11
N GLU A 94 6.07 20.63 36.33
CA GLU A 94 5.41 20.15 37.55
C GLU A 94 5.63 18.65 37.81
N ARG A 95 5.82 17.85 36.75
CA ARG A 95 6.12 16.42 36.81
C ARG A 95 7.62 16.13 37.01
N GLY A 96 8.46 17.15 37.04
CA GLY A 96 9.90 16.99 37.17
C GLY A 96 10.58 16.39 35.92
N VAL A 97 9.93 16.51 34.74
CA VAL A 97 10.48 16.02 33.47
C VAL A 97 11.74 16.81 33.13
N PHE A 98 12.78 16.12 32.65
CA PHE A 98 14.00 16.78 32.19
C PHE A 98 13.71 17.61 30.94
N ILE A 99 14.08 18.88 30.96
CA ILE A 99 13.88 19.80 29.84
C ILE A 99 15.19 20.54 29.56
N ALA A 100 15.64 20.52 28.32
CA ALA A 100 16.73 21.33 27.82
C ALA A 100 16.32 22.00 26.50
N ALA A 101 16.94 23.14 26.19
CA ALA A 101 16.72 23.84 24.93
C ALA A 101 18.07 24.05 24.20
N MET A 102 18.05 23.92 22.89
CA MET A 102 19.26 24.00 22.06
C MET A 102 20.08 25.29 22.28
N PRO A 103 19.47 26.49 22.42
CA PRO A 103 20.21 27.71 22.71
C PRO A 103 20.95 27.69 24.06
N ASP A 104 20.45 26.92 25.04
CA ASP A 104 21.01 26.82 26.38
C ASP A 104 22.01 25.66 26.53
N ASP A 105 22.13 24.82 25.48
CA ASP A 105 23.02 23.66 25.42
C ASP A 105 23.95 23.72 24.18
N PRO A 106 24.83 24.71 24.06
CA PRO A 106 25.65 24.94 22.86
C PRO A 106 26.61 23.77 22.56
N SER A 107 26.99 23.00 23.56
CA SER A 107 27.82 21.78 23.43
C SER A 107 26.98 20.54 23.10
N GLN A 108 25.64 20.63 23.14
CA GLN A 108 24.70 19.53 23.00
C GLN A 108 24.94 18.36 23.98
N SER A 109 25.57 18.66 25.13
CA SER A 109 25.90 17.64 26.12
C SER A 109 24.68 16.99 26.74
N SER A 110 23.62 17.77 26.98
CA SER A 110 22.34 17.25 27.47
C SER A 110 21.66 16.35 26.45
N LEU A 111 21.66 16.77 25.17
CA LEU A 111 21.13 15.97 24.06
C LEU A 111 21.88 14.63 23.93
N LEU A 112 23.21 14.68 23.87
CA LEU A 112 24.06 13.49 23.76
C LEU A 112 23.90 12.51 24.93
N ALA A 113 23.76 13.02 26.16
CA ALA A 113 23.51 12.20 27.34
C ALA A 113 22.18 11.42 27.21
N TRP A 114 21.12 12.01 26.64
CA TRP A 114 19.85 11.34 26.40
C TRP A 114 19.93 10.39 25.21
N LEU A 115 20.51 10.83 24.09
CA LEU A 115 20.68 10.00 22.89
C LEU A 115 21.47 8.72 23.17
N GLY A 116 22.45 8.79 24.10
CA GLY A 116 23.30 7.64 24.43
C GLY A 116 22.56 6.45 25.06
N ASN A 117 21.38 6.64 25.66
CA ASN A 117 20.69 5.60 26.43
C ASN A 117 19.15 5.64 26.39
N CYS A 118 18.52 6.44 25.51
CA CYS A 118 17.06 6.39 25.32
C CYS A 118 16.64 5.14 24.55
N ASP A 119 15.44 4.62 24.84
CA ASP A 119 14.82 3.49 24.14
C ASP A 119 14.00 3.98 22.94
N VAL A 120 13.47 5.19 23.03
CA VAL A 120 12.62 5.82 22.00
C VAL A 120 13.09 7.25 21.76
N ILE A 121 13.10 7.66 20.50
CA ILE A 121 13.22 9.06 20.07
C ILE A 121 11.89 9.43 19.40
N VAL A 122 11.26 10.50 19.87
CA VAL A 122 10.04 11.04 19.27
C VAL A 122 10.41 12.30 18.48
N ASP A 123 10.29 12.25 17.15
CA ASP A 123 10.45 13.40 16.26
C ASP A 123 9.13 14.17 16.19
N ALA A 124 9.07 15.28 16.92
CA ALA A 124 7.98 16.24 16.92
C ALA A 124 8.48 17.65 16.56
N LEU A 125 9.51 17.74 15.69
CA LEU A 125 10.13 19.01 15.33
C LEU A 125 9.28 19.79 14.33
N LEU A 126 8.93 19.16 13.19
CA LEU A 126 8.13 19.78 12.13
C LEU A 126 7.07 18.80 11.61
N GLY A 127 5.84 19.28 11.45
CA GLY A 127 4.74 18.58 10.78
C GLY A 127 4.43 19.21 9.41
N THR A 128 3.18 19.19 8.99
CA THR A 128 2.69 19.68 7.67
C THR A 128 3.02 21.15 7.36
N GLY A 129 3.51 21.93 8.32
CA GLY A 129 3.89 23.35 8.13
C GLY A 129 5.22 23.56 7.41
N ALA A 130 6.04 22.52 7.20
CA ALA A 130 7.38 22.64 6.67
C ALA A 130 7.44 22.30 5.18
N SER A 131 7.84 23.29 4.37
CA SER A 131 8.05 23.11 2.92
C SER A 131 9.42 23.60 2.44
N ARG A 132 10.30 24.01 3.38
CA ARG A 132 11.63 24.54 3.06
C ARG A 132 12.71 23.52 3.41
N PRO A 133 13.86 23.51 2.70
CA PRO A 133 15.00 22.69 3.08
C PRO A 133 15.42 22.94 4.53
N LEU A 134 15.83 21.87 5.20
CA LEU A 134 16.30 21.92 6.58
C LEU A 134 17.61 22.71 6.67
N SER A 135 17.70 23.67 7.58
CA SER A 135 18.87 24.55 7.71
C SER A 135 19.06 25.04 9.13
N GLY A 136 20.19 25.70 9.39
CA GLY A 136 20.50 26.34 10.66
C GLY A 136 20.54 25.34 11.83
N ASP A 137 19.92 25.70 12.94
CA ASP A 137 19.94 24.91 14.18
C ASP A 137 19.20 23.58 14.04
N LEU A 138 18.13 23.54 13.24
CA LEU A 138 17.41 22.30 12.95
C LEU A 138 18.28 21.27 12.21
N ALA A 139 19.03 21.73 11.19
CA ALA A 139 19.97 20.87 10.47
C ALA A 139 21.09 20.35 11.36
N LYS A 140 21.63 21.19 12.26
CA LYS A 140 22.64 20.77 13.25
C LYS A 140 22.07 19.71 14.21
N LEU A 141 20.88 19.95 14.77
CA LEU A 141 20.20 19.01 15.67
C LEU A 141 20.02 17.64 15.02
N LEU A 142 19.44 17.59 13.83
CA LEU A 142 19.17 16.33 13.13
C LEU A 142 20.45 15.61 12.72
N SER A 143 21.50 16.34 12.34
CA SER A 143 22.80 15.73 12.03
C SER A 143 23.41 15.01 13.25
N VAL A 144 23.32 15.60 14.43
CA VAL A 144 23.81 14.99 15.68
C VAL A 144 22.96 13.78 16.06
N VAL A 145 21.64 13.90 16.00
CA VAL A 145 20.72 12.80 16.29
C VAL A 145 20.96 11.62 15.33
N ALA A 146 21.04 11.87 14.02
CA ALA A 146 21.30 10.83 13.02
C ALA A 146 22.65 10.15 13.22
N GLY A 147 23.69 10.92 13.55
CA GLY A 147 25.03 10.39 13.86
C GLY A 147 25.02 9.44 15.06
N GLU A 148 24.41 9.84 16.16
CA GLU A 148 24.34 9.03 17.38
C GLU A 148 23.44 7.79 17.20
N VAL A 149 22.29 7.92 16.54
CA VAL A 149 21.42 6.78 16.19
C VAL A 149 22.18 5.76 15.34
N THR A 150 22.92 6.23 14.34
CA THR A 150 23.73 5.36 13.47
C THR A 150 24.82 4.65 14.29
N ALA A 151 25.54 5.39 15.15
CA ALA A 151 26.57 4.83 16.00
C ALA A 151 26.02 3.79 16.99
N ARG A 152 24.84 4.03 17.58
CA ARG A 152 24.18 3.09 18.49
C ARG A 152 23.71 1.83 17.78
N ARG A 153 23.08 1.99 16.62
CA ARG A 153 22.61 0.85 15.79
C ARG A 153 23.78 0.01 15.27
N ALA A 154 24.95 0.62 15.04
CA ALA A 154 26.18 -0.08 14.67
C ALA A 154 26.88 -0.80 15.85
N LYS A 155 26.70 -0.31 17.08
CA LYS A 155 27.23 -0.92 18.32
C LYS A 155 26.42 -2.12 18.81
N SER A 156 25.58 -2.74 17.97
CA SER A 156 24.90 -3.98 18.37
C SER A 156 25.94 -4.97 18.88
N ILE A 157 25.73 -5.47 20.10
CA ILE A 157 26.63 -6.40 20.79
C ILE A 157 26.91 -7.57 19.86
N ASP A 158 28.18 -7.92 19.65
CA ASP A 158 28.62 -9.11 18.89
C ASP A 158 28.19 -10.41 19.61
N LEU A 159 26.88 -10.64 19.68
CA LEU A 159 26.31 -11.91 20.12
C LEU A 159 26.10 -12.78 18.88
N VAL A 160 26.99 -13.75 18.71
CA VAL A 160 26.87 -14.76 17.66
C VAL A 160 26.11 -15.96 18.22
N ALA A 161 24.82 -16.03 17.94
CA ALA A 161 24.06 -17.27 18.12
C ALA A 161 24.35 -18.20 16.94
N LEU A 162 25.07 -19.31 17.18
CA LEU A 162 25.53 -20.22 16.12
C LEU A 162 24.41 -20.96 15.40
N ALA A 163 23.26 -21.15 16.02
CA ALA A 163 22.17 -21.95 15.48
C ALA A 163 20.89 -21.15 15.15
N TRP A 164 20.74 -19.96 15.68
CA TRP A 164 19.54 -19.13 15.46
C TRP A 164 19.88 -17.65 15.55
N PRO A 165 19.60 -16.83 14.51
CA PRO A 165 19.88 -15.41 14.57
C PRO A 165 19.01 -14.75 15.65
N MET A 166 19.63 -14.01 16.55
CA MET A 166 18.89 -13.17 17.47
C MET A 166 18.24 -12.02 16.68
N PRO A 167 16.97 -11.67 16.99
CA PRO A 167 16.35 -10.52 16.36
C PRO A 167 17.19 -9.28 16.62
N ALA A 168 17.54 -8.56 15.55
CA ALA A 168 18.28 -7.30 15.68
C ALA A 168 17.40 -6.31 16.47
N SER A 169 17.86 -5.94 17.66
CA SER A 169 17.25 -4.84 18.42
C SER A 169 17.51 -3.54 17.67
N ARG A 170 16.50 -2.96 17.04
CA ARG A 170 16.57 -1.61 16.48
C ARG A 170 16.38 -0.58 17.59
N SER A 171 17.33 -0.45 18.47
CA SER A 171 17.33 0.58 19.51
C SER A 171 18.18 1.78 19.06
N PRO A 172 17.72 3.03 19.22
CA PRO A 172 16.39 3.42 19.70
C PRO A 172 15.29 3.26 18.63
N LEU A 173 14.04 3.09 19.07
CA LEU A 173 12.87 3.18 18.21
C LEU A 173 12.64 4.66 17.85
N ILE A 174 12.49 4.97 16.57
CA ILE A 174 12.22 6.32 16.10
C ILE A 174 10.74 6.44 15.75
N VAL A 175 10.02 7.32 16.44
CA VAL A 175 8.61 7.61 16.24
C VAL A 175 8.45 9.03 15.73
N ALA A 176 7.81 9.21 14.57
CA ALA A 176 7.53 10.52 14.03
C ALA A 176 6.08 10.93 14.32
N VAL A 177 5.91 12.16 14.80
CA VAL A 177 4.60 12.81 15.00
C VAL A 177 4.18 13.43 13.68
N ASP A 178 3.07 12.99 13.14
CA ASP A 178 2.53 13.27 11.81
C ASP A 178 3.37 12.67 10.67
N GLY A 179 4.67 12.77 10.73
CA GLY A 179 5.66 12.17 9.82
C GLY A 179 7.06 12.71 10.08
N PRO A 180 8.10 12.11 9.46
CA PRO A 180 9.49 12.52 9.67
C PRO A 180 9.71 13.99 9.33
N THR A 181 10.44 14.68 10.19
CA THR A 181 10.86 16.07 9.93
C THR A 181 11.68 16.15 8.65
N GLY A 182 11.27 17.01 7.71
CA GLY A 182 11.86 17.14 6.37
C GLY A 182 11.09 16.42 5.26
N LEU A 183 9.97 15.77 5.58
CA LEU A 183 9.03 15.26 4.58
C LEU A 183 8.19 16.39 3.99
N ASN A 184 8.12 16.47 2.66
CA ASN A 184 7.12 17.26 1.96
C ASN A 184 5.82 16.46 1.83
N TYR A 185 4.80 16.87 2.56
CA TYR A 185 3.54 16.12 2.66
C TYR A 185 2.66 16.18 1.41
N ASP A 186 2.94 17.08 0.45
CA ASP A 186 2.16 17.20 -0.80
C ASP A 186 2.78 16.42 -1.96
N ASN A 187 4.12 16.21 -1.98
CA ASN A 187 4.78 15.56 -3.11
C ASN A 187 5.66 14.35 -2.74
N GLY A 188 5.92 14.13 -1.43
CA GLY A 188 6.75 13.01 -0.95
C GLY A 188 8.26 13.23 -1.08
N GLU A 189 8.71 14.43 -1.46
CA GLU A 189 10.14 14.77 -1.38
C GLU A 189 10.62 14.70 0.08
N LEU A 190 11.85 14.27 0.25
CA LEU A 190 12.47 14.08 1.56
C LEU A 190 13.80 14.82 1.61
N ASP A 191 13.97 15.65 2.63
CA ASP A 191 15.25 16.30 2.88
C ASP A 191 16.31 15.24 3.25
N SER A 192 17.54 15.44 2.81
CA SER A 192 18.67 14.55 3.06
C SER A 192 19.06 14.42 4.54
N LEU A 193 18.66 15.38 5.36
CA LEU A 193 18.86 15.39 6.82
C LEU A 193 17.67 14.80 7.59
N ALA A 194 16.59 14.41 6.91
CA ALA A 194 15.46 13.78 7.56
C ALA A 194 15.88 12.51 8.29
N LEU A 195 15.36 12.30 9.50
CA LEU A 195 15.57 11.08 10.26
C LEU A 195 14.48 10.07 9.90
N PRO A 196 14.80 8.97 9.17
CA PRO A 196 13.80 7.97 8.87
C PRO A 196 13.21 7.36 10.15
N ALA A 197 11.90 7.35 10.25
CA ALA A 197 11.17 6.77 11.37
C ALA A 197 11.00 5.25 11.20
N ASP A 198 10.93 4.54 12.31
CA ASP A 198 10.46 3.15 12.34
C ASP A 198 8.93 3.11 12.34
N LEU A 199 8.30 4.19 12.84
CA LEU A 199 6.87 4.36 13.00
C LEU A 199 6.48 5.84 12.86
N SER A 200 5.42 6.13 12.11
CA SER A 200 4.81 7.47 12.04
C SER A 200 3.34 7.41 12.43
N VAL A 201 2.90 8.35 13.25
CA VAL A 201 1.48 8.50 13.62
C VAL A 201 0.97 9.80 13.02
N THR A 202 0.13 9.68 11.99
CA THR A 202 -0.49 10.83 11.32
C THR A 202 -1.94 10.99 11.74
N PHE A 203 -2.51 12.18 11.57
CA PHE A 203 -3.77 12.56 12.19
C PHE A 203 -4.88 12.77 11.16
N ALA A 204 -6.09 12.34 11.50
CA ALA A 204 -7.31 12.32 10.72
C ALA A 204 -7.18 11.58 9.39
N TYR A 205 -6.27 12.00 8.51
CA TYR A 205 -6.05 11.42 7.19
C TYR A 205 -4.56 11.36 6.86
N PRO A 206 -4.09 10.33 6.10
CA PRO A 206 -2.77 10.34 5.52
C PRO A 206 -2.69 11.47 4.48
N LYS A 207 -1.52 12.11 4.41
CA LYS A 207 -1.23 13.12 3.40
C LYS A 207 -0.63 12.46 2.16
N VAL A 208 -0.72 13.11 1.01
CA VAL A 208 -0.21 12.61 -0.28
C VAL A 208 1.25 12.13 -0.16
N GLY A 209 2.10 12.90 0.53
CA GLY A 209 3.53 12.59 0.71
C GLY A 209 3.80 11.28 1.46
N HIS A 210 2.88 10.81 2.30
CA HIS A 210 3.01 9.51 2.98
C HIS A 210 2.93 8.31 2.02
N THR A 211 2.43 8.52 0.80
CA THR A 211 2.25 7.47 -0.21
C THR A 211 3.15 7.64 -1.42
N ARG A 212 4.05 8.64 -1.40
CA ARG A 212 5.01 8.92 -2.48
C ARG A 212 6.46 8.74 -2.00
N PHE A 213 7.25 8.03 -2.79
CA PHE A 213 8.68 7.87 -2.52
C PHE A 213 9.47 9.12 -2.96
N PRO A 214 10.54 9.46 -2.23
CA PRO A 214 11.19 8.72 -1.12
C PRO A 214 10.50 8.85 0.24
N GLY A 215 9.62 9.82 0.46
CA GLY A 215 8.99 10.12 1.75
C GLY A 215 8.28 8.92 2.38
N ALA A 216 7.51 8.17 1.59
CA ALA A 216 6.84 6.95 2.07
C ALA A 216 7.81 5.93 2.68
N GLY A 217 9.03 5.83 2.14
CA GLY A 217 10.07 4.95 2.66
C GLY A 217 10.65 5.39 4.01
N ALA A 218 10.55 6.69 4.33
CA ALA A 218 11.04 7.25 5.57
C ALA A 218 10.01 7.25 6.71
N CYS A 219 8.71 7.02 6.40
CA CYS A 219 7.65 7.02 7.41
C CYS A 219 7.62 5.76 8.29
N GLY A 220 8.29 4.68 7.87
CA GLY A 220 8.19 3.39 8.55
C GLY A 220 6.75 2.84 8.51
N GLU A 221 6.28 2.25 9.61
CA GLU A 221 4.88 1.86 9.76
C GLU A 221 4.02 3.10 9.95
N LEU A 222 3.11 3.37 9.01
CA LEU A 222 2.22 4.53 9.07
C LEU A 222 0.91 4.16 9.77
N ILE A 223 0.61 4.83 10.87
CA ILE A 223 -0.65 4.70 11.62
C ILE A 223 -1.45 5.99 11.48
N VAL A 224 -2.73 5.88 11.18
CA VAL A 224 -3.65 7.02 11.09
C VAL A 224 -4.53 7.05 12.33
N ALA A 225 -4.43 8.12 13.10
CA ALA A 225 -5.21 8.32 14.30
C ALA A 225 -6.34 9.33 14.09
N GLY A 226 -7.54 9.03 14.58
CA GLY A 226 -8.64 9.98 14.61
C GLY A 226 -8.41 11.06 15.66
N ILE A 227 -8.66 12.32 15.29
CA ILE A 227 -8.53 13.49 16.17
C ILE A 227 -9.85 14.25 16.38
N GLY A 228 -10.98 13.58 16.16
CA GLY A 228 -12.31 14.17 16.38
C GLY A 228 -12.82 15.05 15.24
N THR A 229 -12.21 14.98 14.04
CA THR A 229 -12.72 15.65 12.84
C THR A 229 -13.96 14.96 12.30
N ASP A 230 -14.94 15.74 11.79
CA ASP A 230 -16.10 15.17 11.12
C ASP A 230 -15.72 14.61 9.73
N PRO A 231 -15.94 13.32 9.46
CA PRO A 231 -15.66 12.71 8.15
C PRO A 231 -16.38 13.39 6.98
N ALA A 232 -17.53 14.05 7.22
CA ALA A 232 -18.28 14.77 6.20
C ALA A 232 -17.48 15.93 5.58
N LEU A 233 -16.53 16.51 6.31
CA LEU A 233 -15.66 17.59 5.83
C LEU A 233 -14.67 17.17 4.71
N ALA A 234 -14.54 15.86 4.49
CA ALA A 234 -13.68 15.30 3.45
C ALA A 234 -14.47 14.71 2.25
N ASN A 235 -15.79 14.91 2.17
CA ASN A 235 -16.62 14.30 1.12
C ASN A 235 -16.27 14.78 -0.29
N ASP A 236 -15.75 15.99 -0.44
CA ASP A 236 -15.30 16.59 -1.70
C ASP A 236 -13.92 16.13 -2.17
N ILE A 237 -13.26 15.24 -1.44
CA ILE A 237 -11.93 14.72 -1.76
C ILE A 237 -12.09 13.40 -2.52
N ASP A 238 -11.59 13.34 -3.75
CA ASP A 238 -11.74 12.18 -4.62
C ASP A 238 -10.75 11.05 -4.32
N LEU A 239 -9.51 11.39 -3.91
CA LEU A 239 -8.47 10.41 -3.67
C LEU A 239 -8.72 9.65 -2.36
N ALA A 240 -8.87 8.33 -2.49
CA ALA A 240 -9.09 7.45 -1.35
C ALA A 240 -7.91 6.50 -1.10
N LEU A 241 -7.74 6.08 0.14
CA LEU A 241 -6.94 4.92 0.54
C LEU A 241 -7.87 3.78 0.91
N ALA A 242 -7.63 2.59 0.37
CA ALA A 242 -8.41 1.42 0.71
C ALA A 242 -8.25 1.06 2.19
N ASP A 243 -9.34 0.72 2.83
CA ASP A 243 -9.37 0.26 4.21
C ASP A 243 -10.29 -0.95 4.37
N PRO A 244 -10.17 -1.75 5.45
CA PRO A 244 -10.98 -2.95 5.64
C PRO A 244 -12.49 -2.68 5.63
N THR A 245 -12.94 -1.53 6.13
CA THR A 245 -14.36 -1.19 6.23
C THR A 245 -14.98 -1.00 4.84
N LEU A 246 -14.28 -0.26 3.97
CA LEU A 246 -14.71 -0.03 2.60
C LEU A 246 -14.73 -1.33 1.80
N ILE A 247 -13.67 -2.13 1.90
CA ILE A 247 -13.57 -3.40 1.18
C ILE A 247 -14.66 -4.37 1.65
N ARG A 248 -14.91 -4.48 2.97
CA ARG A 248 -15.98 -5.31 3.52
C ARG A 248 -17.35 -4.94 2.93
N ALA A 249 -17.63 -3.65 2.77
CA ALA A 249 -18.90 -3.18 2.23
C ALA A 249 -19.14 -3.63 0.77
N TRP A 250 -18.08 -3.91 0.01
CA TRP A 250 -18.15 -4.38 -1.37
C TRP A 250 -18.09 -5.91 -1.51
N LEU A 251 -17.55 -6.63 -0.49
CA LEU A 251 -17.42 -8.08 -0.61
C LEU A 251 -18.78 -8.76 -0.80
N PRO A 252 -18.87 -9.73 -1.74
CA PRO A 252 -20.13 -10.41 -2.03
C PRO A 252 -20.58 -11.25 -0.84
N ALA A 253 -21.86 -11.18 -0.51
CA ALA A 253 -22.46 -12.05 0.50
C ALA A 253 -22.37 -13.53 0.09
N ARG A 254 -22.22 -14.40 1.07
CA ARG A 254 -22.18 -15.86 0.86
C ARG A 254 -23.36 -16.53 1.56
N PRO A 255 -24.56 -16.60 0.91
CA PRO A 255 -25.75 -17.23 1.49
C PRO A 255 -25.51 -18.71 1.81
N ILE A 256 -26.16 -19.20 2.83
CA ILE A 256 -25.99 -20.61 3.27
C ILE A 256 -26.58 -21.62 2.27
N ASP A 257 -27.51 -21.21 1.41
CA ASP A 257 -28.14 -21.99 0.36
C ASP A 257 -27.45 -21.85 -1.00
N ALA A 258 -26.25 -21.22 -1.03
CA ALA A 258 -25.50 -20.99 -2.25
C ALA A 258 -25.00 -22.31 -2.88
N HIS A 259 -24.89 -22.28 -4.20
CA HIS A 259 -24.29 -23.35 -5.01
C HIS A 259 -23.17 -22.78 -5.89
N LYS A 260 -22.39 -23.64 -6.58
CA LYS A 260 -21.26 -23.20 -7.41
C LYS A 260 -21.63 -22.14 -8.47
N GLY A 261 -22.85 -22.15 -8.99
CA GLY A 261 -23.34 -21.17 -9.97
C GLY A 261 -23.57 -19.78 -9.37
N THR A 262 -23.80 -19.66 -8.05
CA THR A 262 -24.00 -18.39 -7.35
C THR A 262 -22.79 -17.46 -7.43
N PHE A 263 -21.58 -18.05 -7.45
CA PHE A 263 -20.32 -17.31 -7.39
C PHE A 263 -19.63 -17.15 -8.75
N GLY A 264 -20.40 -17.32 -9.82
CA GLY A 264 -19.96 -17.07 -11.18
C GLY A 264 -18.94 -18.06 -11.74
N LYS A 265 -18.62 -17.84 -13.02
CA LYS A 265 -17.71 -18.69 -13.79
C LYS A 265 -16.58 -17.85 -14.36
N VAL A 266 -15.34 -18.24 -14.15
CA VAL A 266 -14.14 -17.60 -14.68
C VAL A 266 -13.57 -18.43 -15.83
N MET A 267 -13.38 -17.84 -17.01
CA MET A 267 -12.54 -18.38 -18.07
C MET A 267 -11.14 -17.76 -17.93
N ILE A 268 -10.10 -18.56 -17.89
CA ILE A 268 -8.71 -18.08 -17.87
C ILE A 268 -8.01 -18.54 -19.15
N VAL A 269 -7.73 -17.57 -20.03
CA VAL A 269 -6.99 -17.78 -21.29
C VAL A 269 -5.54 -17.44 -21.03
N ALA A 270 -4.72 -18.43 -20.82
CA ALA A 270 -3.38 -18.25 -20.27
C ALA A 270 -2.44 -19.41 -20.59
N GLY A 271 -1.14 -19.19 -20.40
CA GLY A 271 -0.12 -20.22 -20.50
C GLY A 271 0.44 -20.41 -21.88
N SER A 272 1.63 -20.98 -21.88
CA SER A 272 2.40 -21.44 -23.05
C SER A 272 3.36 -22.54 -22.59
N ILE A 273 4.11 -23.10 -23.54
CA ILE A 273 5.13 -24.13 -23.23
C ILE A 273 6.16 -23.58 -22.21
N ASP A 274 6.47 -22.29 -22.27
CA ASP A 274 7.44 -21.63 -21.39
C ASP A 274 6.84 -21.22 -20.04
N TYR A 275 5.52 -21.02 -19.96
CA TYR A 275 4.83 -20.46 -18.78
C TYR A 275 3.66 -21.31 -18.31
N THR A 276 3.93 -22.53 -17.92
CA THR A 276 2.90 -23.46 -17.40
C THR A 276 2.45 -23.12 -15.98
N GLY A 277 3.18 -22.31 -15.24
CA GLY A 277 2.85 -21.90 -13.86
C GLY A 277 1.78 -20.83 -13.77
N ALA A 278 1.79 -19.85 -14.68
CA ALA A 278 0.92 -18.68 -14.63
C ALA A 278 -0.60 -19.01 -14.60
N PRO A 279 -1.12 -19.89 -15.50
CA PRO A 279 -2.54 -20.27 -15.45
C PRO A 279 -2.92 -21.01 -14.16
N VAL A 280 -2.01 -21.81 -13.57
CA VAL A 280 -2.26 -22.51 -12.31
C VAL A 280 -2.36 -21.55 -11.15
N LEU A 281 -1.43 -20.58 -11.06
CA LEU A 281 -1.45 -19.55 -10.03
C LEU A 281 -2.74 -18.71 -10.11
N ALA A 282 -3.12 -18.25 -11.30
CA ALA A 282 -4.33 -17.47 -11.50
C ALA A 282 -5.61 -18.27 -11.17
N ALA A 283 -5.71 -19.53 -11.61
CA ALA A 283 -6.86 -20.38 -11.35
C ALA A 283 -6.99 -20.72 -9.86
N THR A 284 -5.88 -21.09 -9.22
CA THR A 284 -5.88 -21.37 -7.79
C THR A 284 -6.27 -20.14 -6.98
N ALA A 285 -5.72 -18.95 -7.33
CA ALA A 285 -6.10 -17.69 -6.71
C ALA A 285 -7.60 -17.42 -6.84
N ALA A 286 -8.18 -17.63 -8.03
CA ALA A 286 -9.61 -17.44 -8.26
C ALA A 286 -10.47 -18.35 -7.36
N TYR A 287 -10.11 -19.62 -7.19
CA TYR A 287 -10.81 -20.52 -6.26
C TYR A 287 -10.63 -20.09 -4.81
N ARG A 288 -9.41 -19.69 -4.42
CA ARG A 288 -9.09 -19.30 -3.04
C ARG A 288 -9.85 -18.06 -2.54
N VAL A 289 -10.33 -17.21 -3.44
CA VAL A 289 -11.21 -16.09 -3.11
C VAL A 289 -12.67 -16.34 -3.49
N GLY A 290 -13.02 -17.56 -3.84
CA GLY A 290 -14.41 -18.04 -3.86
C GLY A 290 -15.12 -18.04 -5.20
N ALA A 291 -14.43 -18.06 -6.34
CA ALA A 291 -15.05 -18.31 -7.64
C ALA A 291 -15.77 -19.68 -7.66
N GLY A 292 -16.95 -19.74 -8.29
CA GLY A 292 -17.76 -20.97 -8.31
C GLY A 292 -17.27 -22.02 -9.29
N LEU A 293 -16.74 -21.62 -10.43
CA LEU A 293 -16.15 -22.46 -11.46
C LEU A 293 -15.00 -21.73 -12.14
N VAL A 294 -13.89 -22.41 -12.37
CA VAL A 294 -12.77 -21.90 -13.17
C VAL A 294 -12.45 -22.88 -14.29
N THR A 295 -12.37 -22.35 -15.52
CA THR A 295 -11.93 -23.12 -16.69
C THR A 295 -10.65 -22.55 -17.24
N LEU A 296 -9.66 -23.39 -17.43
CA LEU A 296 -8.39 -23.04 -18.06
C LEU A 296 -8.47 -23.31 -19.57
N ALA A 297 -8.45 -22.26 -20.37
CA ALA A 297 -8.33 -22.28 -21.82
C ALA A 297 -6.84 -22.08 -22.16
N THR A 298 -6.18 -23.18 -22.52
CA THR A 298 -4.72 -23.24 -22.65
C THR A 298 -4.31 -23.97 -23.92
N PRO A 299 -3.06 -23.76 -24.40
CA PRO A 299 -2.52 -24.57 -25.48
C PRO A 299 -2.69 -26.07 -25.22
N GLN A 300 -3.13 -26.82 -26.23
CA GLN A 300 -3.35 -28.27 -26.10
C GLN A 300 -2.07 -29.01 -25.72
N SER A 301 -0.93 -28.56 -26.19
CA SER A 301 0.39 -29.14 -25.91
C SER A 301 0.76 -29.15 -24.41
N ILE A 302 0.20 -28.22 -23.61
CA ILE A 302 0.49 -28.15 -22.16
C ILE A 302 -0.64 -28.72 -21.28
N HIS A 303 -1.73 -29.21 -21.88
CA HIS A 303 -2.91 -29.68 -21.12
C HIS A 303 -2.58 -30.76 -20.10
N ALA A 304 -1.79 -31.78 -20.46
CA ALA A 304 -1.40 -32.84 -19.54
C ALA A 304 -0.60 -32.32 -18.33
N ILE A 305 0.25 -31.30 -18.55
CA ILE A 305 1.01 -30.63 -17.49
C ILE A 305 0.07 -29.88 -16.55
N MET A 306 -0.90 -29.16 -17.11
CA MET A 306 -1.84 -28.34 -16.34
C MET A 306 -2.76 -29.19 -15.49
N SER A 307 -3.34 -30.26 -16.07
CA SER A 307 -4.27 -31.15 -15.39
C SER A 307 -3.63 -31.94 -14.23
N SER A 308 -2.31 -32.07 -14.22
CA SER A 308 -1.59 -32.67 -13.08
C SER A 308 -1.32 -31.69 -11.92
N LYS A 309 -1.49 -30.38 -12.13
CA LYS A 309 -1.13 -29.34 -11.15
C LYS A 309 -2.34 -28.74 -10.41
N ILE A 310 -3.54 -28.84 -10.97
CA ILE A 310 -4.76 -28.29 -10.38
C ILE A 310 -5.94 -29.23 -10.63
N ASN A 311 -6.53 -29.74 -9.56
CA ASN A 311 -7.60 -30.74 -9.60
C ASN A 311 -8.99 -30.11 -9.74
N GLU A 312 -9.18 -28.88 -9.28
CA GLU A 312 -10.48 -28.22 -9.19
C GLU A 312 -10.94 -27.57 -10.51
N ALA A 313 -9.97 -27.23 -11.38
CA ALA A 313 -10.28 -26.54 -12.64
C ALA A 313 -10.79 -27.50 -13.72
N THR A 314 -11.68 -27.00 -14.54
CA THR A 314 -12.00 -27.63 -15.83
C THR A 314 -11.09 -27.09 -16.92
N PHE A 315 -10.98 -27.79 -18.04
CA PHE A 315 -10.04 -27.44 -19.11
C PHE A 315 -10.75 -27.28 -20.45
N LEU A 316 -10.25 -26.35 -21.24
CA LEU A 316 -10.51 -26.17 -22.65
C LEU A 316 -9.16 -26.15 -23.38
N PRO A 317 -8.65 -27.33 -23.78
CA PRO A 317 -7.47 -27.40 -24.61
C PRO A 317 -7.77 -26.72 -25.96
N LEU A 318 -6.90 -25.82 -26.39
CA LEU A 318 -7.07 -25.01 -27.61
C LEU A 318 -5.94 -25.29 -28.60
N PRO A 319 -6.19 -25.14 -29.91
CA PRO A 319 -5.17 -25.21 -30.94
C PRO A 319 -3.97 -24.30 -30.62
N ASP A 320 -2.78 -24.84 -30.82
CA ASP A 320 -1.54 -24.12 -30.57
C ASP A 320 -0.50 -24.37 -31.67
N GLN A 321 0.43 -23.45 -31.77
CA GLN A 321 1.60 -23.56 -32.61
C GLN A 321 2.84 -23.28 -31.73
N GLU A 322 3.81 -24.18 -31.74
CA GLU A 322 5.04 -24.07 -30.96
C GLU A 322 4.76 -23.82 -29.45
N GLY A 323 3.63 -24.36 -28.93
CA GLY A 323 3.27 -24.24 -27.53
C GLY A 323 2.65 -22.91 -27.12
N ALA A 324 2.27 -22.06 -28.07
CA ALA A 324 1.52 -20.83 -27.88
C ALA A 324 0.17 -20.89 -28.63
N LEU A 325 -0.89 -20.23 -28.10
CA LEU A 325 -2.21 -20.21 -28.73
C LEU A 325 -2.12 -19.66 -30.16
N SER A 326 -2.66 -20.42 -31.10
CA SER A 326 -2.72 -20.05 -32.52
C SER A 326 -4.01 -19.34 -32.89
N GLU A 327 -4.11 -18.77 -34.09
CA GLU A 327 -5.30 -18.05 -34.56
C GLU A 327 -6.54 -18.95 -34.59
N GLU A 328 -6.38 -20.24 -34.91
CA GLU A 328 -7.43 -21.25 -34.97
C GLU A 328 -8.11 -21.46 -33.59
N ALA A 329 -7.43 -21.17 -32.51
CA ALA A 329 -7.96 -21.26 -31.15
C ALA A 329 -9.16 -20.31 -30.90
N VAL A 330 -9.29 -19.23 -31.69
CA VAL A 330 -10.30 -18.20 -31.50
C VAL A 330 -11.70 -18.74 -31.66
N ASP A 331 -11.97 -19.56 -32.67
CA ASP A 331 -13.32 -20.08 -32.93
C ASP A 331 -13.78 -21.03 -31.83
N GLU A 332 -12.91 -21.93 -31.35
CA GLU A 332 -13.21 -22.84 -30.24
C GLU A 332 -13.45 -22.08 -28.92
N LEU A 333 -12.63 -21.06 -28.64
CA LEU A 333 -12.80 -20.22 -27.48
C LEU A 333 -14.15 -19.47 -27.53
N ARG A 334 -14.46 -18.84 -28.67
CA ARG A 334 -15.67 -18.06 -28.87
C ARG A 334 -16.95 -18.89 -28.78
N ALA A 335 -16.91 -20.16 -29.14
CA ALA A 335 -18.04 -21.07 -29.02
C ALA A 335 -18.46 -21.32 -27.55
N ARG A 336 -17.60 -20.98 -26.58
CA ARG A 336 -17.81 -21.27 -25.15
C ARG A 336 -17.75 -20.07 -24.23
N ILE A 337 -16.98 -19.02 -24.58
CA ILE A 337 -16.64 -17.91 -23.68
C ILE A 337 -17.86 -17.10 -23.21
N ASP A 338 -18.91 -16.98 -24.03
CA ASP A 338 -20.13 -16.22 -23.72
C ASP A 338 -20.91 -16.79 -22.52
N SER A 339 -20.67 -18.05 -22.14
CA SER A 339 -21.28 -18.68 -20.97
C SER A 339 -20.59 -18.37 -19.64
N TYR A 340 -19.52 -17.58 -19.67
CA TYR A 340 -18.73 -17.21 -18.50
C TYR A 340 -19.06 -15.80 -18.02
N SER A 341 -18.96 -15.60 -16.71
CA SER A 341 -19.22 -14.30 -16.07
C SER A 341 -18.09 -13.30 -16.33
N VAL A 342 -16.87 -13.80 -16.53
CA VAL A 342 -15.66 -13.01 -16.82
C VAL A 342 -14.62 -13.88 -17.52
N ALA A 343 -13.79 -13.25 -18.35
CA ALA A 343 -12.58 -13.87 -18.87
C ALA A 343 -11.33 -13.10 -18.42
N LEU A 344 -10.36 -13.83 -17.86
CA LEU A 344 -9.00 -13.35 -17.64
C LEU A 344 -8.13 -13.78 -18.82
N ILE A 345 -7.46 -12.84 -19.46
CA ILE A 345 -6.63 -13.10 -20.63
C ILE A 345 -5.24 -12.50 -20.41
N GLY A 346 -4.19 -13.30 -20.63
CA GLY A 346 -2.85 -12.75 -20.71
C GLY A 346 -1.73 -13.45 -19.95
N PRO A 347 -1.92 -13.96 -18.74
CA PRO A 347 -0.84 -14.58 -17.98
C PRO A 347 -0.10 -15.67 -18.78
N GLY A 348 1.19 -15.43 -19.10
CA GLY A 348 2.05 -16.41 -19.75
C GLY A 348 1.70 -16.78 -21.20
N LEU A 349 0.98 -15.95 -21.94
CA LEU A 349 0.62 -16.21 -23.36
C LEU A 349 1.82 -16.11 -24.32
N THR A 350 2.83 -15.35 -23.94
CA THR A 350 3.97 -14.94 -24.77
C THR A 350 3.60 -14.05 -25.97
N THR A 351 4.61 -13.50 -26.62
CA THR A 351 4.41 -12.66 -27.83
C THR A 351 4.04 -13.49 -29.07
N HIS A 352 4.20 -14.81 -29.02
CA HIS A 352 3.82 -15.72 -30.12
C HIS A 352 2.30 -15.80 -30.31
N ALA A 353 1.51 -15.55 -29.25
CA ALA A 353 0.04 -15.49 -29.35
C ALA A 353 -0.51 -14.21 -30.02
N ARG A 354 0.32 -13.47 -30.80
CA ARG A 354 -0.09 -12.22 -31.44
C ARG A 354 -1.29 -12.38 -32.37
N ALA A 355 -1.24 -13.38 -33.27
CA ALA A 355 -2.32 -13.63 -34.23
C ALA A 355 -3.62 -13.97 -33.51
N PHE A 356 -3.54 -14.80 -32.46
CA PHE A 356 -4.67 -15.12 -31.57
C PHE A 356 -5.29 -13.87 -30.96
N ILE A 357 -4.51 -12.98 -30.33
CA ILE A 357 -5.03 -11.76 -29.68
C ILE A 357 -5.62 -10.80 -30.73
N ASP A 358 -4.95 -10.60 -31.86
CA ASP A 358 -5.47 -9.69 -32.91
C ASP A 358 -6.82 -10.20 -33.47
N GLN A 359 -6.95 -11.48 -33.73
CA GLN A 359 -8.18 -12.09 -34.21
C GLN A 359 -9.30 -12.10 -33.13
N LEU A 360 -8.92 -12.41 -31.87
CA LEU A 360 -9.87 -12.44 -30.76
C LEU A 360 -10.59 -11.10 -30.58
N PHE A 361 -9.88 -9.98 -30.70
CA PHE A 361 -10.43 -8.64 -30.51
C PHE A 361 -11.02 -8.00 -31.79
N ARG A 362 -11.07 -8.72 -32.91
CA ARG A 362 -11.77 -8.27 -34.14
C ARG A 362 -13.22 -8.73 -34.25
N GLY A 363 -13.64 -9.71 -33.48
CA GLY A 363 -14.93 -10.36 -33.63
C GLY A 363 -16.05 -9.74 -32.78
N LYS A 364 -17.03 -10.57 -32.44
CA LYS A 364 -18.16 -10.20 -31.56
C LYS A 364 -17.66 -9.75 -30.17
N PRO A 365 -18.45 -8.96 -29.43
CA PRO A 365 -18.15 -8.61 -28.05
C PRO A 365 -17.82 -9.85 -27.21
N LEU A 366 -16.90 -9.69 -26.27
CA LEU A 366 -16.52 -10.70 -25.29
C LEU A 366 -17.24 -10.41 -23.95
N PRO A 367 -17.33 -11.40 -23.03
CA PRO A 367 -17.81 -11.12 -21.67
C PRO A 367 -16.92 -10.10 -20.97
N PRO A 368 -17.28 -9.64 -19.76
CA PRO A 368 -16.38 -8.80 -18.95
C PRO A 368 -14.96 -9.35 -18.89
N LEU A 369 -13.96 -8.47 -19.03
CA LEU A 369 -12.56 -8.86 -19.17
C LEU A 369 -11.67 -8.36 -18.02
N VAL A 370 -10.71 -9.20 -17.65
CA VAL A 370 -9.48 -8.82 -16.95
C VAL A 370 -8.31 -9.09 -17.88
N LEU A 371 -7.49 -8.08 -18.16
CA LEU A 371 -6.36 -8.16 -19.09
C LEU A 371 -5.06 -7.89 -18.34
N ASP A 372 -4.13 -8.84 -18.41
CA ASP A 372 -2.85 -8.77 -17.70
C ASP A 372 -1.70 -9.21 -18.60
N ALA A 373 -0.49 -8.87 -18.22
CA ALA A 373 0.76 -9.38 -18.77
C ALA A 373 0.83 -9.32 -20.31
N ASP A 374 0.97 -10.48 -20.98
CA ASP A 374 1.17 -10.52 -22.42
C ASP A 374 -0.04 -10.05 -23.23
N ALA A 375 -1.27 -10.14 -22.71
CA ALA A 375 -2.40 -9.51 -23.37
C ALA A 375 -2.22 -8.00 -23.49
N LEU A 376 -1.75 -7.33 -22.43
CA LEU A 376 -1.46 -5.89 -22.45
C LEU A 376 -0.30 -5.55 -23.40
N ASN A 377 0.76 -6.38 -23.37
CA ASN A 377 1.91 -6.21 -24.26
C ASN A 377 1.55 -6.34 -25.75
N LEU A 378 0.64 -7.25 -26.07
CA LEU A 378 0.18 -7.50 -27.44
C LEU A 378 -0.81 -6.44 -27.89
N LEU A 379 -1.76 -6.03 -27.02
CA LEU A 379 -2.70 -4.95 -27.29
C LEU A 379 -1.99 -3.61 -27.55
N ALA A 380 -0.92 -3.31 -26.83
CA ALA A 380 -0.13 -2.10 -27.03
C ALA A 380 0.42 -1.94 -28.47
N LYS A 381 0.48 -3.03 -29.25
CA LYS A 381 0.89 -3.03 -30.67
C LYS A 381 -0.26 -2.82 -31.65
N ILE A 382 -1.52 -2.74 -31.16
CA ILE A 382 -2.74 -2.54 -31.95
C ILE A 382 -3.16 -1.08 -31.83
N GLU A 383 -3.29 -0.40 -32.97
CA GLU A 383 -3.76 0.98 -32.96
C GLU A 383 -5.17 1.09 -32.38
N ARG A 384 -5.36 2.02 -31.45
CA ARG A 384 -6.64 2.27 -30.77
C ARG A 384 -7.26 1.00 -30.16
N TRP A 385 -6.42 0.11 -29.61
CA TRP A 385 -6.82 -1.18 -29.04
C TRP A 385 -8.00 -1.07 -28.05
N TRP A 386 -8.07 0.04 -27.30
CA TRP A 386 -9.11 0.27 -26.29
C TRP A 386 -10.54 0.35 -26.87
N LEU A 387 -10.68 0.67 -28.16
CA LEU A 387 -11.98 0.66 -28.85
C LEU A 387 -12.43 -0.75 -29.26
N ARG A 388 -11.53 -1.73 -29.24
CA ARG A 388 -11.82 -3.13 -29.56
C ARG A 388 -12.12 -3.97 -28.32
N VAL A 389 -11.72 -3.50 -27.15
CA VAL A 389 -11.94 -4.17 -25.87
C VAL A 389 -13.31 -3.76 -25.31
N PRO A 390 -14.19 -4.73 -24.92
CA PRO A 390 -15.46 -4.41 -24.28
C PRO A 390 -15.27 -3.60 -23.00
N ALA A 391 -15.94 -2.45 -22.89
CA ALA A 391 -15.83 -1.56 -21.74
C ALA A 391 -16.96 -1.78 -20.73
N PRO A 392 -16.69 -1.62 -19.42
CA PRO A 392 -15.35 -1.45 -18.82
C PRO A 392 -14.65 -2.80 -18.62
N ALA A 393 -13.47 -2.97 -19.21
CA ALA A 393 -12.54 -4.03 -18.83
C ALA A 393 -11.66 -3.59 -17.64
N ILE A 394 -11.00 -4.54 -16.98
CA ILE A 394 -10.02 -4.28 -15.93
C ILE A 394 -8.64 -4.58 -16.52
N LEU A 395 -7.78 -3.57 -16.54
CA LEU A 395 -6.39 -3.67 -17.01
C LEU A 395 -5.46 -3.63 -15.80
N THR A 396 -4.47 -4.53 -15.74
CA THR A 396 -3.59 -4.64 -14.58
C THR A 396 -2.10 -4.38 -14.93
N PRO A 397 -1.77 -3.23 -15.56
CA PRO A 397 -0.40 -2.98 -16.00
C PRO A 397 0.53 -2.71 -14.82
N HIS A 398 1.75 -3.27 -14.86
CA HIS A 398 2.88 -2.73 -14.12
C HIS A 398 3.46 -1.50 -14.87
N PRO A 399 4.35 -0.66 -14.27
CA PRO A 399 4.82 0.55 -14.93
C PRO A 399 5.42 0.34 -16.32
N GLY A 400 6.09 -0.78 -16.56
CA GLY A 400 6.65 -1.10 -17.88
C GLY A 400 5.59 -1.45 -18.94
N GLU A 401 4.51 -2.14 -18.55
CA GLU A 401 3.34 -2.41 -19.40
C GLU A 401 2.57 -1.12 -19.67
N MET A 402 2.40 -0.29 -18.63
CA MET A 402 1.76 1.03 -18.77
C MET A 402 2.53 1.93 -19.75
N ALA A 403 3.87 1.91 -19.71
CA ALA A 403 4.72 2.63 -20.65
C ALA A 403 4.45 2.20 -22.10
N ARG A 404 4.35 0.88 -22.36
CA ARG A 404 4.05 0.36 -23.71
C ARG A 404 2.65 0.75 -24.19
N LEU A 405 1.64 0.70 -23.29
CA LEU A 405 0.26 1.06 -23.61
C LEU A 405 0.07 2.56 -23.89
N THR A 406 0.83 3.41 -23.20
CA THR A 406 0.66 4.87 -23.23
C THR A 406 1.65 5.57 -24.16
N GLY A 407 2.79 4.96 -24.44
CA GLY A 407 3.93 5.61 -25.13
C GLY A 407 4.73 6.58 -24.22
N LEU A 408 4.40 6.68 -22.92
CA LEU A 408 5.13 7.51 -21.96
C LEU A 408 6.38 6.79 -21.46
N SER A 409 7.37 7.55 -20.97
CA SER A 409 8.51 6.95 -20.28
C SER A 409 8.10 6.41 -18.91
N ARG A 410 8.87 5.47 -18.38
CA ARG A 410 8.63 4.89 -17.07
C ARG A 410 8.75 5.96 -15.96
N GLU A 411 9.71 6.86 -16.10
CA GLU A 411 9.96 7.97 -15.17
C GLU A 411 8.75 8.92 -15.13
N ALA A 412 8.15 9.24 -16.28
CA ALA A 412 6.95 10.08 -16.34
C ALA A 412 5.74 9.40 -15.66
N ILE A 413 5.62 8.07 -15.75
CA ILE A 413 4.56 7.32 -15.07
C ILE A 413 4.79 7.31 -13.55
N GLU A 414 6.02 7.07 -13.10
CA GLU A 414 6.34 7.02 -11.67
C GLU A 414 6.25 8.39 -11.00
N ALA A 415 6.49 9.47 -11.73
CA ALA A 415 6.41 10.85 -11.20
C ALA A 415 4.99 11.21 -10.71
N ASP A 416 3.93 10.73 -11.40
CA ASP A 416 2.56 10.93 -10.94
C ASP A 416 1.63 9.79 -11.36
N ARG A 417 1.76 8.67 -10.66
CA ARG A 417 1.02 7.43 -10.92
C ARG A 417 -0.49 7.61 -10.83
N VAL A 418 -0.96 8.46 -9.91
CA VAL A 418 -2.39 8.71 -9.69
C VAL A 418 -2.98 9.44 -10.89
N ALA A 419 -2.40 10.57 -11.27
CA ALA A 419 -2.91 11.35 -12.41
C ALA A 419 -2.84 10.55 -13.72
N ILE A 420 -1.77 9.77 -13.93
CA ILE A 420 -1.61 8.91 -15.10
C ILE A 420 -2.69 7.81 -15.14
N ALA A 421 -2.92 7.11 -14.03
CA ALA A 421 -3.95 6.07 -13.97
C ALA A 421 -5.35 6.65 -14.26
N ILE A 422 -5.72 7.77 -13.64
CA ILE A 422 -7.00 8.47 -13.87
C ILE A 422 -7.13 8.92 -15.32
N LYS A 423 -6.09 9.58 -15.87
CA LYS A 423 -6.10 10.07 -17.26
C LYS A 423 -6.40 8.96 -18.25
N PHE A 424 -5.69 7.83 -18.13
CA PHE A 424 -5.82 6.75 -19.09
C PHE A 424 -7.05 5.88 -18.85
N ALA A 425 -7.51 5.72 -17.60
CA ALA A 425 -8.79 5.08 -17.32
C ALA A 425 -9.96 5.83 -17.99
N LYS A 426 -9.98 7.17 -17.87
CA LYS A 426 -10.96 8.03 -18.55
C LYS A 426 -10.85 7.94 -20.08
N TRP A 427 -9.63 8.03 -20.61
CA TRP A 427 -9.43 8.02 -22.07
C TRP A 427 -9.80 6.70 -22.71
N TRP A 428 -9.40 5.57 -22.08
CA TRP A 428 -9.65 4.25 -22.61
C TRP A 428 -11.08 3.74 -22.33
N GLY A 429 -11.77 4.29 -21.33
CA GLY A 429 -13.05 3.79 -20.85
C GLY A 429 -12.94 2.50 -20.04
N HIS A 430 -11.79 2.20 -19.46
CA HIS A 430 -11.49 0.98 -18.73
C HIS A 430 -10.97 1.25 -17.33
N VAL A 431 -11.14 0.28 -16.42
CA VAL A 431 -10.51 0.35 -15.10
C VAL A 431 -9.04 0.02 -15.24
N VAL A 432 -8.19 0.86 -14.67
CA VAL A 432 -6.72 0.68 -14.65
C VAL A 432 -6.25 0.37 -13.24
N VAL A 433 -5.59 -0.78 -13.06
CA VAL A 433 -4.85 -1.16 -11.86
C VAL A 433 -3.37 -0.97 -12.14
N LEU A 434 -2.83 0.20 -11.86
CA LEU A 434 -1.39 0.48 -12.02
C LEU A 434 -0.62 -0.14 -10.85
N LYS A 435 -0.04 -1.32 -11.12
CA LYS A 435 0.68 -2.15 -10.13
C LYS A 435 1.93 -1.47 -9.58
N GLY A 436 2.26 -1.72 -8.32
CA GLY A 436 3.48 -1.26 -7.62
C GLY A 436 3.20 -0.98 -6.15
N ALA A 437 4.18 -0.41 -5.45
CA ALA A 437 3.95 0.11 -4.11
C ALA A 437 2.80 1.13 -4.15
N PHE A 438 1.86 1.03 -3.23
CA PHE A 438 0.61 1.80 -3.25
C PHE A 438 -0.07 1.72 -4.62
N SER A 439 -0.39 0.51 -5.08
CA SER A 439 -1.07 0.31 -6.37
C SER A 439 -2.27 1.23 -6.51
N VAL A 440 -2.41 1.87 -7.68
CA VAL A 440 -3.47 2.82 -7.96
C VAL A 440 -4.55 2.13 -8.78
N ILE A 441 -5.80 2.25 -8.38
CA ILE A 441 -6.94 1.79 -9.16
C ILE A 441 -7.75 3.01 -9.55
N ALA A 442 -7.98 3.17 -10.84
CA ALA A 442 -8.73 4.29 -11.39
C ALA A 442 -9.85 3.79 -12.31
N ALA A 443 -11.02 4.40 -12.20
CA ALA A 443 -12.20 4.11 -13.02
C ALA A 443 -12.40 5.17 -14.13
N PRO A 444 -13.17 4.85 -15.18
CA PRO A 444 -13.46 5.79 -16.27
C PRO A 444 -14.17 7.08 -15.84
N ASP A 445 -14.95 7.03 -14.77
CA ASP A 445 -15.67 8.19 -14.21
C ASP A 445 -14.76 9.11 -13.38
N GLY A 446 -13.51 8.70 -13.10
CA GLY A 446 -12.51 9.45 -12.35
C GLY A 446 -12.36 9.03 -10.90
N GLN A 447 -13.20 8.14 -10.39
CA GLN A 447 -12.97 7.55 -9.07
C GLN A 447 -11.58 6.89 -9.02
N SER A 448 -10.89 7.07 -7.91
CA SER A 448 -9.56 6.48 -7.71
C SER A 448 -9.32 6.07 -6.27
N ILE A 449 -8.58 4.98 -6.09
CA ILE A 449 -8.22 4.45 -4.78
C ILE A 449 -6.80 3.89 -4.80
N LEU A 450 -6.04 4.18 -3.74
CA LEU A 450 -4.73 3.58 -3.50
C LEU A 450 -4.86 2.37 -2.58
N MET A 451 -4.07 1.34 -2.86
CA MET A 451 -3.90 0.23 -1.94
C MET A 451 -2.86 0.58 -0.87
N PRO A 452 -3.10 0.28 0.42
CA PRO A 452 -2.21 0.69 1.52
C PRO A 452 -0.95 -0.20 1.65
N PHE A 453 -0.45 -0.76 0.56
CA PHE A 453 0.62 -1.74 0.58
C PHE A 453 1.85 -1.26 -0.19
N ALA A 454 2.99 -1.22 0.52
CA ALA A 454 4.34 -1.07 -0.04
C ALA A 454 5.18 -2.24 0.48
N ASN A 455 5.05 -3.42 -0.14
CA ASN A 455 5.57 -4.67 0.36
C ASN A 455 6.57 -5.31 -0.64
N PRO A 456 7.88 -5.32 -0.33
CA PRO A 456 8.90 -5.91 -1.20
C PRO A 456 8.73 -7.42 -1.38
N ALA A 457 8.06 -8.15 -0.47
CA ALA A 457 7.80 -9.57 -0.60
C ALA A 457 6.88 -9.89 -1.81
N LEU A 458 6.09 -8.91 -2.28
CA LEU A 458 5.26 -9.05 -3.49
C LEU A 458 6.05 -8.86 -4.80
N ALA A 459 7.30 -8.42 -4.72
CA ALA A 459 8.18 -8.26 -5.89
C ALA A 459 8.79 -9.61 -6.31
N THR A 460 7.95 -10.61 -6.55
CA THR A 460 8.32 -11.97 -6.97
C THR A 460 7.53 -12.39 -8.21
N ALA A 461 8.13 -13.22 -9.05
CA ALA A 461 7.47 -13.74 -10.25
C ALA A 461 6.20 -14.52 -9.90
N GLY A 462 5.15 -14.32 -10.69
CA GLY A 462 3.85 -14.98 -10.49
C GLY A 462 2.90 -14.26 -9.52
N SER A 463 3.36 -13.27 -8.73
CA SER A 463 2.46 -12.51 -7.86
C SER A 463 1.40 -11.72 -8.65
N GLY A 464 1.74 -11.26 -9.86
CA GLY A 464 0.79 -10.65 -10.81
C GLY A 464 -0.30 -11.61 -11.27
N ASP A 465 0.05 -12.87 -11.56
CA ASP A 465 -0.91 -13.90 -11.97
C ASP A 465 -1.91 -14.19 -10.85
N VAL A 466 -1.43 -14.24 -9.60
CA VAL A 466 -2.28 -14.38 -8.40
C VAL A 466 -3.22 -13.18 -8.27
N LEU A 467 -2.73 -11.96 -8.45
CA LEU A 467 -3.55 -10.73 -8.44
C LEU A 467 -4.64 -10.77 -9.52
N ALA A 468 -4.27 -11.09 -10.75
CA ALA A 468 -5.19 -11.13 -11.88
C ALA A 468 -6.30 -12.18 -11.68
N GLY A 469 -5.94 -13.36 -11.17
CA GLY A 469 -6.89 -14.42 -10.79
C GLY A 469 -7.85 -13.99 -9.68
N THR A 470 -7.31 -13.31 -8.66
CA THR A 470 -8.10 -12.76 -7.54
C THR A 470 -9.12 -11.73 -8.02
N ILE A 471 -8.70 -10.77 -8.88
CA ILE A 471 -9.58 -9.75 -9.48
C ILE A 471 -10.66 -10.40 -10.36
N ALA A 472 -10.28 -11.37 -11.19
CA ALA A 472 -11.23 -12.07 -12.05
C ALA A 472 -12.31 -12.79 -11.22
N ALA A 473 -11.94 -13.42 -10.11
CA ALA A 473 -12.90 -14.05 -9.21
C ALA A 473 -13.86 -13.06 -8.54
N MET A 474 -13.37 -11.90 -8.09
CA MET A 474 -14.24 -10.85 -7.55
C MET A 474 -15.22 -10.34 -8.62
N ARG A 475 -14.75 -10.16 -9.86
CA ARG A 475 -15.61 -9.76 -10.99
C ARG A 475 -16.65 -10.83 -11.34
N ALA A 476 -16.28 -12.12 -11.31
CA ALA A 476 -17.20 -13.23 -11.56
C ALA A 476 -18.32 -13.33 -10.51
N GLN A 477 -18.05 -12.97 -9.28
CA GLN A 477 -19.02 -12.94 -8.18
C GLN A 477 -19.97 -11.74 -8.23
N GLY A 478 -19.92 -10.92 -9.28
CA GLY A 478 -20.91 -9.87 -9.56
C GLY A 478 -20.49 -8.45 -9.20
N LEU A 479 -19.30 -8.23 -8.63
CA LEU A 479 -18.83 -6.87 -8.33
C LEU A 479 -18.69 -6.04 -9.62
N ALA A 480 -18.95 -4.74 -9.55
CA ALA A 480 -18.59 -3.80 -10.60
C ALA A 480 -17.07 -3.83 -10.87
N ALA A 481 -16.64 -3.41 -12.06
CA ALA A 481 -15.23 -3.53 -12.46
C ALA A 481 -14.26 -2.83 -11.48
N TYR A 482 -14.62 -1.64 -11.02
CA TYR A 482 -13.82 -0.88 -10.05
C TYR A 482 -13.75 -1.57 -8.68
N GLU A 483 -14.88 -2.00 -8.16
CA GLU A 483 -14.96 -2.71 -6.87
C GLU A 483 -14.21 -4.06 -6.92
N ALA A 484 -14.36 -4.81 -8.03
CA ALA A 484 -13.65 -6.08 -8.22
C ALA A 484 -12.13 -5.88 -8.25
N ALA A 485 -11.66 -4.84 -8.92
CA ALA A 485 -10.24 -4.48 -8.96
C ALA A 485 -9.73 -4.09 -7.57
N ALA A 486 -10.48 -3.26 -6.83
CA ALA A 486 -10.10 -2.82 -5.49
C ALA A 486 -10.10 -3.96 -4.47
N CYS A 487 -11.19 -4.77 -4.42
CA CYS A 487 -11.27 -5.93 -3.53
C CYS A 487 -10.16 -6.95 -3.83
N GLY A 488 -9.95 -7.28 -5.13
CA GLY A 488 -8.91 -8.22 -5.52
C GLY A 488 -7.50 -7.74 -5.16
N ALA A 489 -7.19 -6.47 -5.41
CA ALA A 489 -5.88 -5.90 -5.08
C ALA A 489 -5.67 -5.79 -3.56
N TYR A 490 -6.71 -5.48 -2.80
CA TYR A 490 -6.63 -5.41 -1.34
C TYR A 490 -6.41 -6.79 -0.72
N LEU A 491 -7.16 -7.81 -1.14
CA LEU A 491 -6.99 -9.19 -0.68
C LEU A 491 -5.59 -9.73 -1.00
N HIS A 492 -5.09 -9.46 -2.22
CA HIS A 492 -3.75 -9.82 -2.64
C HIS A 492 -2.67 -9.13 -1.79
N GLY A 493 -2.81 -7.83 -1.55
CA GLY A 493 -1.89 -7.07 -0.70
C GLY A 493 -1.89 -7.55 0.75
N THR A 494 -3.07 -7.83 1.33
CA THR A 494 -3.22 -8.38 2.68
C THR A 494 -2.57 -9.78 2.79
N ALA A 495 -2.78 -10.66 1.80
CA ALA A 495 -2.11 -11.96 1.75
C ALA A 495 -0.58 -11.80 1.68
N GLY A 496 -0.09 -10.81 0.94
CA GLY A 496 1.33 -10.45 0.87
C GLY A 496 1.89 -9.97 2.21
N GLU A 497 1.14 -9.15 2.97
CA GLU A 497 1.55 -8.72 4.31
C GLU A 497 1.59 -9.88 5.31
N MET A 498 0.64 -10.81 5.23
CA MET A 498 0.68 -12.04 6.03
C MET A 498 1.93 -12.86 5.69
N ALA A 499 2.23 -13.05 4.41
CA ALA A 499 3.43 -13.77 3.96
C ALA A 499 4.72 -13.08 4.44
N ARG A 500 4.82 -11.76 4.33
CA ARG A 500 5.98 -10.99 4.81
C ARG A 500 6.20 -11.13 6.31
N ARG A 501 5.14 -11.10 7.09
CA ARG A 501 5.22 -11.25 8.56
C ARG A 501 5.67 -12.63 9.00
N GLU A 502 5.30 -13.67 8.26
CA GLU A 502 5.60 -15.07 8.60
C GLU A 502 6.95 -15.54 8.02
N ILE A 503 7.30 -15.11 6.81
CA ILE A 503 8.46 -15.61 6.05
C ILE A 503 9.58 -14.56 6.03
N GLY A 504 9.23 -13.26 5.98
CA GLY A 504 10.17 -12.16 5.82
C GLY A 504 9.98 -11.41 4.50
N SER A 505 10.79 -10.37 4.30
CA SER A 505 10.73 -9.54 3.09
C SER A 505 11.36 -10.21 1.86
N ALA A 506 12.13 -11.26 2.05
CA ALA A 506 12.74 -12.08 1.00
C ALA A 506 12.36 -13.55 1.18
N GLY A 507 12.32 -14.29 0.05
CA GLY A 507 12.01 -15.73 0.07
C GLY A 507 10.52 -16.07 -0.10
N VAL A 508 9.62 -15.09 -0.10
CA VAL A 508 8.20 -15.30 -0.45
C VAL A 508 8.09 -15.60 -1.95
N VAL A 509 7.37 -16.66 -2.29
CA VAL A 509 7.01 -17.01 -3.65
C VAL A 509 5.50 -16.84 -3.88
N ALA A 510 5.06 -16.74 -5.14
CA ALA A 510 3.65 -16.53 -5.47
C ALA A 510 2.71 -17.60 -4.88
N GLY A 511 3.18 -18.84 -4.77
CA GLY A 511 2.44 -19.94 -4.12
C GLY A 511 2.08 -19.70 -2.65
N ASP A 512 2.91 -18.94 -1.94
CA ASP A 512 2.67 -18.61 -0.53
C ASP A 512 1.44 -17.69 -0.36
N LEU A 513 1.15 -16.86 -1.35
CA LEU A 513 -0.02 -15.99 -1.34
C LEU A 513 -1.32 -16.79 -1.42
N LEU A 514 -1.32 -17.89 -2.18
CA LEU A 514 -2.51 -18.70 -2.41
C LEU A 514 -3.12 -19.27 -1.13
N THR A 515 -2.30 -19.68 -0.19
CA THR A 515 -2.75 -20.19 1.10
C THR A 515 -3.23 -19.09 2.06
N ARG A 516 -2.81 -17.85 1.83
CA ARG A 516 -3.13 -16.69 2.67
C ARG A 516 -4.31 -15.90 2.14
N LEU A 517 -4.68 -16.01 0.86
CA LEU A 517 -5.88 -15.36 0.30
C LEU A 517 -7.17 -15.65 1.08
N PRO A 518 -7.50 -16.92 1.45
CA PRO A 518 -8.68 -17.18 2.27
C PRO A 518 -8.59 -16.57 3.67
N LEU A 519 -7.38 -16.49 4.24
CA LEU A 519 -7.15 -15.86 5.55
C LEU A 519 -7.31 -14.34 5.47
N ALA A 520 -6.83 -13.73 4.38
CA ALA A 520 -7.04 -12.32 4.08
C ALA A 520 -8.54 -12.01 3.94
N LEU A 521 -9.29 -12.82 3.20
CA LEU A 521 -10.74 -12.68 3.08
C LEU A 521 -11.43 -12.81 4.44
N LYS A 522 -11.06 -13.82 5.25
CA LYS A 522 -11.59 -14.01 6.61
C LYS A 522 -11.28 -12.83 7.54
N SER A 523 -10.13 -12.20 7.41
CA SER A 523 -9.74 -11.06 8.29
C SER A 523 -10.53 -9.78 8.01
N ILE A 524 -11.16 -9.69 6.84
CA ILE A 524 -11.97 -8.53 6.42
C ILE A 524 -13.45 -8.77 6.66
N GLY A 525 -13.95 -9.96 6.39
CA GLY A 525 -15.35 -10.39 6.56
C GLY A 525 -15.62 -10.88 7.95
#